data_3a55c9e7b9a0fc8048e825bda43ea4e7
#
_entry.id   3a55c9e7b9a0fc8048e825bda43ea4e7
#
_cell.length_a   1.000
_cell.length_b   1.000
_cell.length_c   1.000
_cell.angle_alpha   90.00
_cell.angle_beta   90.00
_cell.angle_gamma   90.00
#
_symmetry.space_group_name_H-M   'P 1'
#
loop_
_entity.id
_entity.type
_entity.pdbx_description
1 polymer ?
#
loop_
_entity_poly.entity_id
_entity_poly.type
_entity_poly.pdbx_seq_one_letter_code
_entity_poly.pdbx_strand_id
1 'polypeptide(L)'
;MKLLNLTVTPVGLHQQVREGEGRWALSLSPAGDEEVRLDTVSAEFGFDFTPEDICFLNGYQSWTYSPERTLSQQDKSMRLCPDFLDRRFGFSRYADFFSPKTPAGVKKGWTYAYVRRGLLYHLFASCAEDMGFTRVELLPKAHCVRFTKDCSGRVLQPGEVYDALDLFWAEGGENDVFDAWFAAMGKKALPAPPKTGYTSWYNCYQDISEAQILRDLEGLKALPIRPDIFQIDDGYETFVGDWLDVDGKKFPNGLEPVLAAIRDAGYEPGLWLAPFVAEKNSALYRDHPDWFLWEGKERVFAGGNWSGHYALDLYHPEVRDYLRKVFDHYRAMGFTLFKLDFLYGACMCPRPDKTQGEIMAEAMDFLRELCGDARILGCGVPLASAFGRVEYCRIGPDMSLSYDDKAFMRLFHNERPSTLHTQRNTVFRRQLDGRAFRNDPDVFLLREENTSLTQEQKHTLAVVNALFGSVLFGSDDFGTYDEKKKNLFRALCELQKAELVSVEPGVPGKTQTIVVAYREAGEEKTIRLTV
;
A
#
# COMPACT_ATOMS: atom_id res chain seq x y z
N MET A 1 5.42 -6.50 -28.07
CA MET A 1 3.99 -6.35 -28.41
C MET A 1 3.84 -5.33 -29.53
N LYS A 2 2.78 -5.40 -30.35
CA LYS A 2 2.52 -4.46 -31.46
C LYS A 2 1.51 -3.41 -30.98
N LEU A 3 1.83 -2.12 -31.20
CA LEU A 3 0.88 -1.03 -30.97
C LEU A 3 -0.31 -1.16 -31.94
N LEU A 4 -1.53 -1.13 -31.41
CA LEU A 4 -2.79 -1.20 -32.15
C LEU A 4 -3.47 0.15 -32.25
N ASN A 5 -3.43 0.94 -31.16
CA ASN A 5 -4.08 2.23 -31.07
C ASN A 5 -3.36 3.15 -30.09
N LEU A 6 -3.33 4.43 -30.41
CA LEU A 6 -2.83 5.50 -29.53
C LEU A 6 -3.88 6.61 -29.51
N THR A 7 -4.32 6.99 -28.32
CA THR A 7 -5.29 8.08 -28.12
C THR A 7 -4.69 9.11 -27.16
N VAL A 8 -4.62 10.35 -27.60
CA VAL A 8 -4.17 11.50 -26.82
C VAL A 8 -5.28 12.55 -26.85
N THR A 9 -5.71 13.00 -25.69
CA THR A 9 -6.76 14.03 -25.57
C THR A 9 -6.22 15.19 -24.74
N PRO A 10 -6.26 16.44 -25.28
CA PRO A 10 -6.79 16.85 -26.58
C PRO A 10 -5.83 16.58 -27.75
N VAL A 11 -6.26 16.95 -28.96
CA VAL A 11 -5.38 17.02 -30.15
C VAL A 11 -4.55 18.30 -30.12
N GLY A 12 -3.51 18.41 -30.99
CA GLY A 12 -2.66 19.61 -31.07
C GLY A 12 -1.39 19.52 -30.25
N LEU A 13 -0.94 18.30 -29.97
CA LEU A 13 0.32 18.03 -29.28
C LEU A 13 1.32 17.40 -30.23
N HIS A 14 2.57 17.80 -30.12
CA HIS A 14 3.69 17.02 -30.66
C HIS A 14 3.83 15.73 -29.86
N GLN A 15 3.99 14.62 -30.56
CA GLN A 15 4.13 13.29 -29.99
C GLN A 15 5.50 12.73 -30.36
N GLN A 16 6.31 12.43 -29.37
CA GLN A 16 7.59 11.76 -29.56
C GLN A 16 7.51 10.34 -28.99
N VAL A 17 7.56 9.35 -29.87
CA VAL A 17 7.56 7.93 -29.50
C VAL A 17 9.00 7.41 -29.47
N ARG A 18 9.30 6.61 -28.46
CA ARG A 18 10.55 5.83 -28.34
C ARG A 18 10.19 4.37 -28.21
N GLU A 19 10.72 3.52 -29.06
CA GLU A 19 10.48 2.08 -29.05
C GLU A 19 11.77 1.33 -28.79
N GLY A 20 11.70 0.30 -27.98
CA GLY A 20 12.78 -0.62 -27.66
C GLY A 20 12.27 -2.03 -27.44
N GLU A 21 13.18 -2.97 -27.24
CA GLU A 21 12.80 -4.33 -26.88
C GLU A 21 12.11 -4.34 -25.50
N GLY A 22 10.85 -4.79 -25.48
CA GLY A 22 10.06 -4.82 -24.25
C GLY A 22 9.71 -3.44 -23.65
N ARG A 23 9.94 -2.33 -24.38
CA ARG A 23 9.68 -0.97 -23.87
C ARG A 23 9.11 -0.05 -24.95
N TRP A 24 8.19 0.80 -24.55
CA TRP A 24 7.58 1.82 -25.38
C TRP A 24 7.27 3.07 -24.56
N ALA A 25 7.67 4.24 -25.03
CA ALA A 25 7.47 5.49 -24.32
C ALA A 25 6.93 6.58 -25.24
N LEU A 26 6.13 7.48 -24.66
CA LEU A 26 5.52 8.63 -25.31
C LEU A 26 5.78 9.89 -24.50
N SER A 27 6.41 10.87 -25.13
CA SER A 27 6.51 12.23 -24.61
C SER A 27 5.61 13.16 -25.43
N LEU A 28 4.99 14.13 -24.76
CA LEU A 28 4.07 15.11 -25.33
C LEU A 28 4.58 16.51 -25.09
N SER A 29 4.37 17.42 -26.04
CA SER A 29 4.59 18.85 -25.87
C SER A 29 3.58 19.66 -26.68
N PRO A 30 3.22 20.89 -26.28
CA PRO A 30 2.37 21.77 -27.08
C PRO A 30 2.95 21.98 -28.48
N ALA A 31 2.09 21.95 -29.52
CA ALA A 31 2.51 22.14 -30.91
C ALA A 31 2.66 23.61 -31.30
N GLY A 32 2.26 24.55 -30.44
CA GLY A 32 2.31 25.99 -30.66
C GLY A 32 2.66 26.75 -29.38
N ASP A 33 2.40 28.04 -29.41
CA ASP A 33 2.70 28.99 -28.32
C ASP A 33 1.58 29.09 -27.28
N GLU A 34 0.57 28.22 -27.35
CA GLU A 34 -0.55 28.17 -26.38
C GLU A 34 -0.37 27.00 -25.43
N GLU A 35 -0.85 27.19 -24.20
CA GLU A 35 -0.93 26.11 -23.21
C GLU A 35 -1.95 25.04 -23.64
N VAL A 36 -1.70 23.78 -23.28
CA VAL A 36 -2.58 22.65 -23.60
C VAL A 36 -2.95 21.90 -22.33
N ARG A 37 -4.25 21.76 -22.09
CA ARG A 37 -4.78 20.98 -20.96
C ARG A 37 -4.93 19.51 -21.37
N LEU A 38 -4.21 18.63 -20.66
CA LEU A 38 -4.26 17.19 -20.87
C LEU A 38 -5.37 16.54 -20.07
N ASP A 39 -6.18 15.69 -20.71
CA ASP A 39 -7.18 14.88 -20.02
C ASP A 39 -6.69 13.44 -19.80
N THR A 40 -6.54 12.68 -20.89
CA THR A 40 -6.10 11.29 -20.84
C THR A 40 -5.18 10.94 -22.00
N VAL A 41 -4.27 10.02 -21.71
CA VAL A 41 -3.39 9.41 -22.72
C VAL A 41 -3.52 7.90 -22.62
N SER A 42 -3.84 7.22 -23.72
CA SER A 42 -3.93 5.75 -23.73
C SER A 42 -3.26 5.12 -24.95
N ALA A 43 -2.64 3.96 -24.73
CA ALA A 43 -2.03 3.12 -25.76
C ALA A 43 -2.51 1.68 -25.62
N GLU A 44 -2.85 1.05 -26.76
CA GLU A 44 -3.32 -0.34 -26.82
C GLU A 44 -2.31 -1.20 -27.57
N PHE A 45 -2.00 -2.36 -27.00
CA PHE A 45 -1.04 -3.30 -27.57
C PHE A 45 -1.68 -4.68 -27.73
N GLY A 46 -1.41 -5.35 -28.86
CA GLY A 46 -1.92 -6.69 -29.11
C GLY A 46 -1.36 -7.72 -28.14
N PHE A 47 -2.25 -8.56 -27.60
CA PHE A 47 -1.91 -9.73 -26.79
C PHE A 47 -2.97 -10.82 -26.96
N ASP A 48 -2.52 -12.04 -27.24
CA ASP A 48 -3.40 -13.18 -27.46
C ASP A 48 -3.68 -13.89 -26.13
N PHE A 49 -4.90 -13.71 -25.62
CA PHE A 49 -5.39 -14.38 -24.43
C PHE A 49 -5.89 -15.79 -24.76
N THR A 50 -5.68 -16.71 -23.82
CA THR A 50 -6.24 -18.08 -23.86
C THR A 50 -7.21 -18.30 -22.70
N PRO A 51 -8.16 -19.25 -22.78
CA PRO A 51 -9.10 -19.51 -21.70
C PRO A 51 -8.45 -19.95 -20.37
N GLU A 52 -7.25 -20.51 -20.44
CA GLU A 52 -6.47 -21.02 -19.30
C GLU A 52 -5.67 -19.93 -18.59
N ASP A 53 -5.62 -18.73 -19.16
CA ASP A 53 -4.85 -17.63 -18.61
C ASP A 53 -5.35 -17.25 -17.22
N ILE A 54 -4.41 -17.11 -16.31
CA ILE A 54 -4.62 -16.57 -14.98
C ILE A 54 -4.02 -15.17 -14.95
N CYS A 55 -4.80 -14.20 -14.50
CA CYS A 55 -4.37 -12.81 -14.45
C CYS A 55 -4.31 -12.28 -13.02
N PHE A 56 -3.35 -11.42 -12.80
CA PHE A 56 -3.24 -10.55 -11.63
C PHE A 56 -3.29 -9.09 -12.10
N LEU A 57 -3.99 -8.26 -11.33
CA LEU A 57 -4.07 -6.83 -11.57
C LEU A 57 -3.81 -6.13 -10.24
N ASN A 58 -2.71 -5.38 -10.18
CA ASN A 58 -2.39 -4.63 -8.98
C ASN A 58 -3.43 -3.52 -8.76
N GLY A 59 -3.91 -3.39 -7.53
CA GLY A 59 -4.82 -2.32 -7.14
C GLY A 59 -4.12 -0.99 -6.97
N TYR A 60 -4.89 0.09 -6.88
CA TYR A 60 -4.41 1.47 -6.84
C TYR A 60 -3.44 1.73 -5.68
N GLN A 61 -3.83 1.33 -4.48
CA GLN A 61 -3.04 1.58 -3.29
C GLN A 61 -2.68 0.31 -2.52
N SER A 62 -1.89 0.46 -1.46
CA SER A 62 -1.42 -0.64 -0.62
C SER A 62 -2.56 -1.52 -0.09
N TRP A 63 -3.69 -0.94 0.31
CA TRP A 63 -4.85 -1.68 0.84
C TRP A 63 -5.71 -2.38 -0.21
N THR A 64 -5.62 -1.99 -1.48
CA THR A 64 -6.51 -2.54 -2.50
C THR A 64 -6.35 -4.05 -2.65
N TYR A 65 -7.45 -4.79 -2.54
CA TYR A 65 -7.47 -6.24 -2.71
C TYR A 65 -7.09 -6.67 -4.13
N SER A 66 -6.00 -7.39 -4.25
CA SER A 66 -5.35 -7.74 -5.52
C SER A 66 -5.06 -9.25 -5.60
N PRO A 67 -6.07 -10.10 -5.82
CA PRO A 67 -5.89 -11.54 -5.99
C PRO A 67 -5.61 -11.90 -7.45
N GLU A 68 -5.06 -13.08 -7.68
CA GLU A 68 -5.16 -13.73 -9.00
C GLU A 68 -6.61 -14.10 -9.33
N ARG A 69 -6.91 -14.13 -10.63
CA ARG A 69 -8.22 -14.50 -11.19
C ARG A 69 -8.08 -15.21 -12.53
N THR A 70 -9.04 -16.06 -12.85
CA THR A 70 -9.23 -16.49 -14.24
C THR A 70 -9.86 -15.36 -15.07
N LEU A 71 -9.73 -15.41 -16.39
CA LEU A 71 -10.34 -14.40 -17.26
C LEU A 71 -11.89 -14.38 -17.15
N SER A 72 -12.51 -15.49 -16.81
CA SER A 72 -13.97 -15.60 -16.63
C SER A 72 -14.49 -15.02 -15.32
N GLN A 73 -13.66 -14.95 -14.27
CA GLN A 73 -14.07 -14.38 -12.98
C GLN A 73 -14.26 -12.87 -13.10
N GLN A 74 -15.42 -12.39 -12.66
CA GLN A 74 -15.73 -10.95 -12.67
C GLN A 74 -15.15 -10.26 -11.44
N ASP A 75 -14.64 -9.03 -11.64
CA ASP A 75 -14.33 -8.14 -10.55
C ASP A 75 -15.62 -7.62 -9.90
N LYS A 76 -15.80 -7.91 -8.61
CA LYS A 76 -16.93 -7.38 -7.84
C LYS A 76 -16.60 -5.96 -7.33
N SER A 77 -16.19 -5.09 -8.25
CA SER A 77 -15.88 -3.70 -7.91
C SER A 77 -17.13 -2.93 -7.45
N MET A 78 -16.94 -1.71 -6.96
CA MET A 78 -17.91 -0.72 -6.45
C MET A 78 -19.12 -0.40 -7.36
N ARG A 79 -19.44 -1.25 -8.32
CA ARG A 79 -20.55 -1.08 -9.29
C ARG A 79 -21.91 -0.82 -8.66
N LEU A 80 -22.10 -1.26 -7.43
CA LEU A 80 -23.40 -1.22 -6.75
C LEU A 80 -23.52 -0.09 -5.74
N CYS A 81 -22.46 0.66 -5.46
CA CYS A 81 -22.55 1.80 -4.56
C CYS A 81 -23.24 2.97 -5.27
N PRO A 82 -24.40 3.45 -4.77
CA PRO A 82 -25.02 4.66 -5.27
C PRO A 82 -24.09 5.87 -5.06
N ASP A 83 -23.95 6.71 -6.07
CA ASP A 83 -23.03 7.86 -6.04
C ASP A 83 -23.26 8.78 -4.83
N PHE A 84 -24.51 8.93 -4.36
CA PHE A 84 -24.80 9.77 -3.19
C PHE A 84 -24.27 9.18 -1.88
N LEU A 85 -24.21 7.84 -1.75
CA LEU A 85 -23.63 7.17 -0.59
C LEU A 85 -22.10 7.24 -0.66
N ASP A 86 -21.53 7.05 -1.84
CA ASP A 86 -20.10 7.17 -2.02
C ASP A 86 -19.60 8.59 -1.70
N ARG A 87 -20.29 9.62 -2.20
CA ARG A 87 -19.98 11.02 -1.84
C ARG A 87 -20.11 11.30 -0.35
N ARG A 88 -21.11 10.70 0.32
CA ARG A 88 -21.34 10.92 1.75
C ARG A 88 -20.33 10.22 2.64
N PHE A 89 -19.91 9.01 2.28
CA PHE A 89 -19.06 8.15 3.12
C PHE A 89 -17.65 7.98 2.58
N GLY A 90 -17.35 8.50 1.40
CA GLY A 90 -16.02 8.47 0.81
C GLY A 90 -15.49 7.07 0.47
N PHE A 91 -16.37 6.09 0.26
CA PHE A 91 -15.97 4.69 0.10
C PHE A 91 -14.96 4.45 -1.02
N SER A 92 -15.15 5.08 -2.19
CA SER A 92 -14.22 4.94 -3.32
C SER A 92 -12.86 5.59 -3.06
N ARG A 93 -12.80 6.53 -2.12
CA ARG A 93 -11.58 7.29 -1.83
C ARG A 93 -10.56 6.52 -1.01
N TYR A 94 -10.98 5.44 -0.35
CA TYR A 94 -10.06 4.59 0.40
C TYR A 94 -9.18 3.71 -0.46
N ALA A 95 -9.80 3.01 -1.40
CA ALA A 95 -9.18 1.86 -2.01
C ALA A 95 -8.79 2.08 -3.47
N ASP A 96 -9.70 2.60 -4.25
CA ASP A 96 -9.56 2.69 -5.70
C ASP A 96 -10.19 3.99 -6.21
N PHE A 97 -9.72 5.05 -5.63
CA PHE A 97 -10.18 6.42 -5.67
C PHE A 97 -10.53 6.94 -7.07
N PHE A 98 -9.73 6.58 -8.09
CA PHE A 98 -9.96 6.98 -9.47
C PHE A 98 -10.53 5.87 -10.34
N SER A 99 -11.08 4.83 -9.73
CA SER A 99 -11.58 3.71 -10.51
C SER A 99 -12.94 4.01 -11.11
N PRO A 100 -13.06 4.36 -12.40
CA PRO A 100 -14.35 4.37 -13.07
C PRO A 100 -14.94 2.96 -13.07
N LYS A 101 -16.27 2.86 -13.14
CA LYS A 101 -16.96 1.57 -13.26
C LYS A 101 -16.35 0.77 -14.40
N THR A 102 -15.89 -0.45 -14.10
CA THR A 102 -15.24 -1.31 -15.10
C THR A 102 -16.30 -1.98 -15.98
N PRO A 103 -16.25 -1.86 -17.31
CA PRO A 103 -17.15 -2.56 -18.21
C PRO A 103 -17.07 -4.08 -18.05
N ALA A 104 -18.15 -4.79 -18.40
CA ALA A 104 -18.16 -6.24 -18.35
C ALA A 104 -17.10 -6.84 -19.29
N GLY A 105 -16.29 -7.77 -18.76
CA GLY A 105 -15.24 -8.45 -19.52
C GLY A 105 -13.90 -7.70 -19.59
N VAL A 106 -13.82 -6.48 -19.04
CA VAL A 106 -12.56 -5.78 -18.85
C VAL A 106 -12.01 -6.10 -17.46
N LYS A 107 -10.70 -6.35 -17.37
CA LYS A 107 -9.97 -6.48 -16.12
C LYS A 107 -9.11 -5.24 -15.96
N LYS A 108 -9.11 -4.62 -14.78
CA LYS A 108 -8.45 -3.34 -14.56
C LYS A 108 -7.59 -3.37 -13.30
N GLY A 109 -6.40 -2.85 -13.41
CA GLY A 109 -5.46 -2.61 -12.33
C GLY A 109 -4.69 -1.31 -12.56
N TRP A 110 -3.68 -1.10 -11.71
CA TRP A 110 -2.83 0.10 -11.70
C TRP A 110 -1.36 -0.30 -11.68
N THR A 111 -0.53 0.47 -12.33
CA THR A 111 0.92 0.31 -12.38
C THR A 111 1.39 -0.93 -13.12
N TYR A 112 0.92 -2.12 -12.72
CA TYR A 112 1.27 -3.37 -13.39
C TYR A 112 0.15 -4.42 -13.32
N ALA A 113 0.19 -5.31 -14.29
CA ALA A 113 -0.59 -6.53 -14.35
C ALA A 113 0.27 -7.65 -14.92
N TYR A 114 -0.05 -8.89 -14.61
CA TYR A 114 0.50 -10.02 -15.33
C TYR A 114 -0.57 -11.00 -15.76
N VAL A 115 -0.25 -11.74 -16.81
CA VAL A 115 -0.95 -12.96 -17.24
C VAL A 115 0.04 -14.10 -17.09
N ARG A 116 -0.35 -15.21 -16.45
CA ARG A 116 0.50 -16.38 -16.35
C ARG A 116 -0.14 -17.63 -16.96
N ARG A 117 0.71 -18.47 -17.56
CA ARG A 117 0.43 -19.81 -18.08
C ARG A 117 1.34 -20.80 -17.34
N GLY A 118 0.81 -21.45 -16.30
CA GLY A 118 1.67 -22.15 -15.35
C GLY A 118 2.61 -21.19 -14.64
N LEU A 119 3.92 -21.37 -14.82
CA LEU A 119 4.99 -20.52 -14.27
C LEU A 119 5.60 -19.57 -15.31
N LEU A 120 5.07 -19.50 -16.50
CA LEU A 120 5.43 -18.50 -17.50
C LEU A 120 4.58 -17.25 -17.30
N TYR A 121 5.24 -16.14 -17.01
CA TYR A 121 4.63 -14.83 -16.75
C TYR A 121 4.77 -13.92 -17.97
N HIS A 122 3.71 -13.22 -18.31
CA HIS A 122 3.68 -12.08 -19.23
C HIS A 122 3.38 -10.84 -18.38
N LEU A 123 4.39 -10.03 -18.09
CA LEU A 123 4.27 -8.81 -17.30
C LEU A 123 3.95 -7.62 -18.20
N PHE A 124 3.02 -6.76 -17.77
CA PHE A 124 2.65 -5.49 -18.38
C PHE A 124 2.73 -4.41 -17.32
N ALA A 125 3.59 -3.41 -17.48
CA ALA A 125 3.86 -2.47 -16.41
C ALA A 125 4.16 -1.06 -16.91
N SER A 126 3.99 -0.07 -16.04
CA SER A 126 4.39 1.31 -16.22
C SER A 126 5.73 1.57 -15.52
N CYS A 127 6.57 2.40 -16.14
CA CYS A 127 7.83 2.90 -15.55
C CYS A 127 7.74 4.39 -15.16
N ALA A 128 6.62 5.09 -15.46
CA ALA A 128 6.47 6.54 -15.30
C ALA A 128 5.35 6.92 -14.33
N GLU A 129 5.24 6.22 -13.18
CA GLU A 129 4.19 6.47 -12.19
C GLU A 129 4.36 7.81 -11.45
N ASP A 130 5.58 8.31 -11.37
CA ASP A 130 5.86 9.64 -10.81
C ASP A 130 5.32 10.79 -11.68
N MET A 131 5.00 10.52 -12.95
CA MET A 131 4.37 11.49 -13.88
C MET A 131 2.84 11.38 -13.92
N GLY A 132 2.26 10.47 -13.18
CA GLY A 132 0.81 10.20 -13.13
C GLY A 132 0.55 8.71 -13.06
N PHE A 133 -0.57 8.35 -12.47
CA PHE A 133 -0.94 6.95 -12.28
C PHE A 133 -1.41 6.32 -13.59
N THR A 134 -0.89 5.13 -13.89
CA THR A 134 -1.23 4.39 -15.11
C THR A 134 -2.14 3.22 -14.81
N ARG A 135 -3.32 3.21 -15.40
CA ARG A 135 -4.21 2.04 -15.40
C ARG A 135 -3.73 1.04 -16.43
N VAL A 136 -3.75 -0.23 -16.05
CA VAL A 136 -3.51 -1.37 -16.94
C VAL A 136 -4.81 -2.15 -17.09
N GLU A 137 -5.31 -2.27 -18.30
CA GLU A 137 -6.56 -2.96 -18.60
C GLU A 137 -6.30 -4.15 -19.52
N LEU A 138 -6.73 -5.33 -19.10
CA LEU A 138 -6.74 -6.51 -19.96
C LEU A 138 -8.11 -6.60 -20.64
N LEU A 139 -8.11 -6.64 -21.98
CA LEU A 139 -9.29 -6.70 -22.82
C LEU A 139 -9.30 -8.01 -23.63
N PRO A 140 -9.65 -9.16 -23.03
CA PRO A 140 -9.52 -10.46 -23.69
C PRO A 140 -10.33 -10.57 -24.98
N LYS A 141 -11.52 -9.96 -25.04
CA LYS A 141 -12.37 -9.98 -26.24
C LYS A 141 -11.81 -9.14 -27.41
N ALA A 142 -10.99 -8.15 -27.10
CA ALA A 142 -10.34 -7.30 -28.08
C ALA A 142 -8.88 -7.73 -28.37
N HIS A 143 -8.42 -8.82 -27.76
CA HIS A 143 -7.05 -9.31 -27.88
C HIS A 143 -6.00 -8.22 -27.66
N CYS A 144 -6.19 -7.39 -26.61
CA CYS A 144 -5.24 -6.32 -26.33
C CYS A 144 -5.10 -6.00 -24.82
N VAL A 145 -3.98 -5.38 -24.49
CA VAL A 145 -3.71 -4.73 -23.22
C VAL A 145 -3.71 -3.23 -23.47
N ARG A 146 -4.46 -2.47 -22.67
CA ARG A 146 -4.52 -1.01 -22.72
C ARG A 146 -3.85 -0.43 -21.50
N PHE A 147 -3.03 0.59 -21.72
CA PHE A 147 -2.50 1.45 -20.68
C PHE A 147 -3.14 2.82 -20.81
N THR A 148 -3.63 3.36 -19.71
CA THR A 148 -4.28 4.67 -19.69
C THR A 148 -3.73 5.49 -18.53
N LYS A 149 -3.14 6.64 -18.83
CA LYS A 149 -2.78 7.66 -17.83
C LYS A 149 -3.87 8.72 -17.78
N ASP A 150 -4.40 8.95 -16.60
CA ASP A 150 -5.28 10.07 -16.31
C ASP A 150 -4.40 11.27 -15.93
N CYS A 151 -4.39 12.28 -16.80
CA CYS A 151 -3.61 13.50 -16.56
C CYS A 151 -4.39 14.54 -15.76
N SER A 152 -5.66 14.26 -15.42
CA SER A 152 -6.51 15.03 -14.52
C SER A 152 -6.58 16.54 -14.85
N GLY A 153 -6.46 16.88 -16.14
CA GLY A 153 -6.50 18.26 -16.61
C GLY A 153 -5.20 19.04 -16.40
N ARG A 154 -4.05 18.36 -16.27
CA ARG A 154 -2.74 19.00 -16.21
C ARG A 154 -2.50 19.90 -17.41
N VAL A 155 -2.07 21.13 -17.15
CA VAL A 155 -1.79 22.12 -18.18
C VAL A 155 -0.29 22.10 -18.52
N LEU A 156 0.02 21.84 -19.79
CA LEU A 156 1.39 21.95 -20.33
C LEU A 156 1.62 23.35 -20.87
N GLN A 157 2.71 23.96 -20.45
CA GLN A 157 3.13 25.26 -20.95
C GLN A 157 3.88 25.13 -22.28
N PRO A 158 3.91 26.15 -23.15
CA PRO A 158 4.71 26.15 -24.36
C PRO A 158 6.18 25.81 -24.08
N GLY A 159 6.71 24.85 -24.84
CA GLY A 159 8.09 24.35 -24.66
C GLY A 159 8.27 23.31 -23.56
N GLU A 160 7.25 23.02 -22.77
CA GLU A 160 7.29 21.93 -21.78
C GLU A 160 7.17 20.57 -22.46
N VAL A 161 7.96 19.60 -21.99
CA VAL A 161 7.90 18.20 -22.42
C VAL A 161 7.39 17.35 -21.25
N TYR A 162 6.34 16.59 -21.48
CA TYR A 162 5.73 15.70 -20.52
C TYR A 162 5.88 14.24 -20.94
N ASP A 163 6.58 13.44 -20.14
CA ASP A 163 6.73 12.00 -20.35
C ASP A 163 5.45 11.27 -19.95
N ALA A 164 4.50 11.24 -20.87
CA ALA A 164 3.13 10.78 -20.60
C ALA A 164 3.05 9.28 -20.30
N LEU A 165 3.73 8.45 -21.08
CA LEU A 165 3.79 7.01 -20.89
C LEU A 165 5.20 6.50 -21.03
N ASP A 166 5.59 5.59 -20.16
CA ASP A 166 6.80 4.76 -20.30
C ASP A 166 6.39 3.34 -19.86
N LEU A 167 6.25 2.46 -20.82
CA LEU A 167 5.61 1.16 -20.68
C LEU A 167 6.64 0.05 -20.87
N PHE A 168 6.51 -0.99 -20.07
CA PHE A 168 7.38 -2.16 -20.08
C PHE A 168 6.55 -3.44 -20.20
N TRP A 169 7.06 -4.42 -20.95
CA TRP A 169 6.53 -5.77 -20.99
C TRP A 169 7.64 -6.79 -21.16
N ALA A 170 7.49 -7.93 -20.50
CA ALA A 170 8.42 -9.04 -20.60
C ALA A 170 7.68 -10.37 -20.47
N GLU A 171 8.28 -11.42 -20.99
CA GLU A 171 7.86 -12.81 -20.85
C GLU A 171 9.01 -13.63 -20.26
N GLY A 172 8.71 -14.47 -19.28
CA GLY A 172 9.72 -15.30 -18.63
C GLY A 172 9.29 -15.87 -17.29
N GLY A 173 10.26 -16.31 -16.52
CA GLY A 173 10.06 -16.68 -15.12
C GLY A 173 9.66 -15.47 -14.27
N GLU A 174 8.98 -15.73 -13.14
CA GLU A 174 8.49 -14.65 -12.30
C GLU A 174 9.59 -13.65 -11.90
N ASN A 175 10.70 -14.15 -11.36
CA ASN A 175 11.80 -13.27 -10.93
C ASN A 175 12.41 -12.51 -12.11
N ASP A 176 12.59 -13.17 -13.26
CA ASP A 176 13.22 -12.56 -14.43
C ASP A 176 12.45 -11.35 -14.93
N VAL A 177 11.10 -11.45 -15.04
CA VAL A 177 10.27 -10.36 -15.56
C VAL A 177 10.18 -9.19 -14.59
N PHE A 178 10.13 -9.45 -13.27
CA PHE A 178 10.10 -8.40 -12.27
C PHE A 178 11.46 -7.72 -12.09
N ASP A 179 12.57 -8.47 -12.09
CA ASP A 179 13.93 -7.90 -12.05
C ASP A 179 14.18 -7.00 -13.25
N ALA A 180 13.79 -7.44 -14.46
CA ALA A 180 13.89 -6.66 -15.67
C ALA A 180 13.05 -5.36 -15.61
N TRP A 181 11.83 -5.42 -15.06
CA TRP A 181 10.98 -4.23 -14.89
C TRP A 181 11.60 -3.21 -13.93
N PHE A 182 12.05 -3.63 -12.75
CA PHE A 182 12.69 -2.72 -11.79
C PHE A 182 14.00 -2.14 -12.32
N ALA A 183 14.79 -2.93 -13.07
CA ALA A 183 15.96 -2.43 -13.79
C ALA A 183 15.59 -1.39 -14.85
N ALA A 184 14.50 -1.60 -15.61
CA ALA A 184 14.03 -0.65 -16.62
C ALA A 184 13.54 0.66 -15.99
N MET A 185 12.92 0.63 -14.80
CA MET A 185 12.55 1.84 -14.06
C MET A 185 13.73 2.57 -13.45
N GLY A 186 14.87 1.90 -13.24
CA GLY A 186 16.00 2.45 -12.49
C GLY A 186 15.70 2.62 -10.98
N LYS A 187 14.63 2.02 -10.46
CA LYS A 187 14.25 2.07 -9.04
C LYS A 187 14.79 0.85 -8.30
N LYS A 188 15.18 1.05 -7.05
CA LYS A 188 15.66 0.00 -6.13
C LYS A 188 15.07 0.21 -4.76
N ALA A 189 14.78 -0.88 -4.05
CA ALA A 189 14.42 -0.81 -2.65
C ALA A 189 15.52 -0.11 -1.83
N LEU A 190 15.11 0.66 -0.83
CA LEU A 190 16.04 1.19 0.15
C LEU A 190 16.64 0.03 0.96
N PRO A 191 17.91 0.12 1.36
CA PRO A 191 18.54 -0.91 2.18
C PRO A 191 17.84 -1.02 3.54
N ALA A 192 17.18 -2.15 3.78
CA ALA A 192 16.55 -2.44 5.07
C ALA A 192 16.55 -3.96 5.32
N PRO A 193 16.87 -4.42 6.56
CA PRO A 193 16.74 -5.83 6.92
C PRO A 193 15.27 -6.18 7.14
N PRO A 194 14.90 -7.47 7.05
CA PRO A 194 13.66 -7.97 7.62
C PRO A 194 13.59 -7.64 9.12
N LYS A 195 12.38 -7.41 9.63
CA LYS A 195 12.13 -7.03 11.03
C LYS A 195 11.01 -7.85 11.65
N THR A 196 11.20 -8.18 12.90
CA THR A 196 10.16 -8.75 13.76
C THR A 196 9.70 -7.70 14.77
N GLY A 197 8.47 -7.79 15.28
CA GLY A 197 8.04 -6.78 16.22
C GLY A 197 6.62 -6.93 16.77
N TYR A 198 6.25 -5.87 17.47
CA TYR A 198 4.93 -5.66 18.03
C TYR A 198 4.36 -4.34 17.51
N THR A 199 3.04 -4.32 17.29
CA THR A 199 2.25 -3.10 17.11
C THR A 199 0.98 -3.16 17.97
N SER A 200 0.58 -2.03 18.56
CA SER A 200 -0.52 -1.99 19.53
C SER A 200 -1.92 -2.08 18.90
N TRP A 201 -2.06 -1.87 17.58
CA TRP A 201 -3.37 -1.67 16.95
C TRP A 201 -4.38 -2.78 17.26
N TYR A 202 -4.16 -4.02 16.84
CA TYR A 202 -5.14 -5.10 16.99
C TYR A 202 -5.27 -5.63 18.41
N ASN A 203 -4.35 -5.28 19.30
CA ASN A 203 -4.44 -5.62 20.72
C ASN A 203 -5.42 -4.69 21.44
N CYS A 204 -5.33 -3.39 21.16
CA CYS A 204 -6.04 -2.38 21.92
C CYS A 204 -6.85 -1.40 21.06
N TYR A 205 -6.64 -1.37 19.73
CA TYR A 205 -7.12 -0.29 18.87
C TYR A 205 -6.76 1.08 19.47
N GLN A 206 -7.66 2.05 19.43
CA GLN A 206 -7.44 3.36 20.03
C GLN A 206 -7.47 3.38 21.58
N ASP A 207 -7.85 2.28 22.25
CA ASP A 207 -7.94 2.21 23.72
C ASP A 207 -6.58 1.92 24.38
N ILE A 208 -5.48 2.38 23.77
CA ILE A 208 -4.15 2.29 24.36
C ILE A 208 -3.98 3.29 25.51
N SER A 209 -3.10 2.96 26.44
CA SER A 209 -2.66 3.84 27.51
C SER A 209 -1.23 3.55 27.91
N GLU A 210 -0.59 4.47 28.63
CA GLU A 210 0.75 4.29 29.19
C GLU A 210 0.88 2.95 29.92
N ALA A 211 -0.08 2.63 30.81
CA ALA A 211 -0.08 1.38 31.56
C ALA A 211 -0.25 0.15 30.68
N GLN A 212 -1.05 0.22 29.61
CA GLN A 212 -1.23 -0.88 28.65
C GLN A 212 0.05 -1.12 27.86
N ILE A 213 0.64 -0.07 27.31
CA ILE A 213 1.88 -0.17 26.53
C ILE A 213 3.03 -0.75 27.36
N LEU A 214 3.16 -0.34 28.62
CA LEU A 214 4.18 -0.89 29.53
C LEU A 214 3.93 -2.38 29.84
N ARG A 215 2.67 -2.82 30.01
CA ARG A 215 2.34 -4.25 30.16
C ARG A 215 2.69 -5.05 28.92
N ASP A 216 2.35 -4.54 27.73
CA ASP A 216 2.65 -5.21 26.46
C ASP A 216 4.16 -5.33 26.24
N LEU A 217 4.92 -4.30 26.65
CA LEU A 217 6.39 -4.33 26.64
C LEU A 217 6.94 -5.43 27.54
N GLU A 218 6.42 -5.57 28.76
CA GLU A 218 6.84 -6.67 29.66
C GLU A 218 6.49 -8.05 29.07
N GLY A 219 5.31 -8.18 28.44
CA GLY A 219 4.93 -9.39 27.72
C GLY A 219 5.90 -9.72 26.57
N LEU A 220 6.29 -8.72 25.80
CA LEU A 220 7.23 -8.87 24.69
C LEU A 220 8.63 -9.31 25.18
N LYS A 221 9.11 -8.76 26.30
CA LYS A 221 10.39 -9.14 26.93
C LYS A 221 10.41 -10.59 27.39
N ALA A 222 9.25 -11.18 27.70
CA ALA A 222 9.12 -12.57 28.14
C ALA A 222 9.18 -13.60 26.99
N LEU A 223 9.28 -13.16 25.73
CA LEU A 223 9.41 -14.06 24.57
C LEU A 223 10.80 -14.70 24.52
N PRO A 224 10.92 -15.92 23.97
CA PRO A 224 12.19 -16.66 23.87
C PRO A 224 13.16 -16.07 22.83
N ILE A 225 12.67 -15.23 21.94
CA ILE A 225 13.44 -14.43 20.99
C ILE A 225 13.05 -12.98 21.18
N ARG A 226 14.02 -12.08 21.23
CA ARG A 226 13.79 -10.65 21.29
C ARG A 226 13.43 -10.13 19.89
N PRO A 227 12.20 -9.66 19.64
CA PRO A 227 11.86 -8.93 18.43
C PRO A 227 12.65 -7.63 18.29
N ASP A 228 12.61 -7.02 17.09
CA ASP A 228 13.37 -5.80 16.80
C ASP A 228 12.63 -4.54 17.24
N ILE A 229 11.33 -4.46 16.93
CA ILE A 229 10.54 -3.22 16.96
C ILE A 229 9.41 -3.32 17.98
N PHE A 230 9.21 -2.23 18.72
CA PHE A 230 7.99 -1.97 19.47
C PHE A 230 7.33 -0.70 18.91
N GLN A 231 6.18 -0.85 18.26
CA GLN A 231 5.46 0.25 17.62
C GLN A 231 4.21 0.61 18.42
N ILE A 232 4.08 1.91 18.73
CA ILE A 232 2.85 2.52 19.24
C ILE A 232 2.03 2.95 18.03
N ASP A 233 0.82 2.41 17.91
CA ASP A 233 -0.12 2.71 16.82
C ASP A 233 -1.08 3.85 17.22
N ASP A 234 -2.10 4.15 16.41
CA ASP A 234 -3.15 5.16 16.62
C ASP A 234 -3.74 5.10 18.03
N GLY A 235 -3.99 6.25 18.63
CA GLY A 235 -4.69 6.40 19.90
C GLY A 235 -3.87 7.02 21.04
N TYR A 236 -2.64 7.44 20.81
CA TYR A 236 -1.84 8.18 21.80
C TYR A 236 -2.13 9.70 21.77
N GLU A 237 -2.51 10.21 20.62
CA GLU A 237 -2.91 11.59 20.39
C GLU A 237 -4.35 11.89 20.83
N THR A 238 -4.65 13.15 21.12
CA THR A 238 -6.02 13.57 21.47
C THR A 238 -6.96 13.44 20.26
N PHE A 239 -6.53 13.89 19.08
CA PHE A 239 -7.23 13.78 17.81
C PHE A 239 -6.25 13.63 16.66
N VAL A 240 -6.61 12.83 15.65
CA VAL A 240 -5.81 12.70 14.43
C VAL A 240 -5.68 14.07 13.74
N GLY A 241 -4.44 14.49 13.55
CA GLY A 241 -4.08 15.83 13.08
C GLY A 241 -3.40 16.69 14.14
N ASP A 242 -3.79 16.59 15.42
CA ASP A 242 -3.19 17.32 16.54
C ASP A 242 -1.98 16.55 17.10
N TRP A 243 -1.00 16.27 16.25
CA TRP A 243 0.10 15.33 16.52
C TRP A 243 1.00 15.66 17.69
N LEU A 244 1.04 16.93 18.12
CA LEU A 244 1.84 17.38 19.28
C LEU A 244 1.03 17.41 20.58
N ASP A 245 -0.25 16.99 20.53
CA ASP A 245 -1.16 16.93 21.67
C ASP A 245 -1.42 15.46 22.06
N VAL A 246 -0.61 14.97 23.00
CA VAL A 246 -0.75 13.63 23.57
C VAL A 246 -1.94 13.59 24.52
N ASP A 247 -2.81 12.59 24.42
CA ASP A 247 -3.96 12.44 25.33
C ASP A 247 -3.50 12.21 26.78
N GLY A 248 -3.53 13.27 27.58
CA GLY A 248 -3.10 13.25 28.97
C GLY A 248 -3.93 12.37 29.91
N LYS A 249 -5.10 11.85 29.47
CA LYS A 249 -5.85 10.84 30.21
C LYS A 249 -5.27 9.45 30.01
N LYS A 250 -4.79 9.17 28.79
CA LYS A 250 -4.18 7.90 28.40
C LYS A 250 -2.69 7.85 28.76
N PHE A 251 -2.00 8.95 28.55
CA PHE A 251 -0.57 9.12 28.79
C PHE A 251 -0.33 10.32 29.73
N PRO A 252 -0.58 10.20 31.04
CA PRO A 252 -0.50 11.31 31.99
C PRO A 252 0.92 11.86 32.16
N ASN A 253 1.94 11.09 31.77
CA ASN A 253 3.35 11.49 31.84
C ASN A 253 3.94 11.76 30.44
N GLY A 254 3.12 11.90 29.40
CA GLY A 254 3.57 11.99 28.01
C GLY A 254 4.06 10.65 27.44
N LEU A 255 4.74 10.69 26.30
CA LEU A 255 5.32 9.50 25.67
C LEU A 255 6.76 9.19 26.12
N GLU A 256 7.44 10.14 26.77
CA GLU A 256 8.84 10.02 27.17
C GLU A 256 9.12 8.80 28.08
N PRO A 257 8.32 8.51 29.14
CA PRO A 257 8.57 7.35 30.00
C PRO A 257 8.39 6.03 29.25
N VAL A 258 7.38 5.94 28.39
CA VAL A 258 7.11 4.76 27.57
C VAL A 258 8.25 4.54 26.58
N LEU A 259 8.67 5.60 25.89
CA LEU A 259 9.79 5.55 24.95
C LEU A 259 11.11 5.15 25.62
N ALA A 260 11.39 5.69 26.80
CA ALA A 260 12.56 5.30 27.58
C ALA A 260 12.53 3.81 27.92
N ALA A 261 11.39 3.30 28.40
CA ALA A 261 11.22 1.88 28.71
C ALA A 261 11.42 0.97 27.48
N ILE A 262 10.90 1.36 26.30
CA ILE A 262 11.08 0.62 25.04
C ILE A 262 12.57 0.56 24.67
N ARG A 263 13.27 1.68 24.75
CA ARG A 263 14.70 1.78 24.42
C ARG A 263 15.57 1.03 25.42
N ASP A 264 15.29 1.15 26.72
CA ASP A 264 16.02 0.45 27.78
C ASP A 264 15.86 -1.08 27.68
N ALA A 265 14.72 -1.54 27.17
CA ALA A 265 14.50 -2.94 26.83
C ALA A 265 15.21 -3.37 25.52
N GLY A 266 15.82 -2.44 24.78
CA GLY A 266 16.62 -2.69 23.59
C GLY A 266 15.80 -2.86 22.30
N TYR A 267 14.56 -2.37 22.27
CA TYR A 267 13.72 -2.33 21.06
C TYR A 267 13.89 -1.03 20.28
N GLU A 268 13.69 -1.10 18.97
CA GLU A 268 13.54 0.07 18.11
C GLU A 268 12.14 0.65 18.30
N PRO A 269 11.98 1.91 18.74
CA PRO A 269 10.68 2.51 18.94
C PRO A 269 10.08 2.98 17.64
N GLY A 270 8.84 2.54 17.37
CA GLY A 270 8.02 2.98 16.25
C GLY A 270 6.82 3.81 16.70
N LEU A 271 6.41 4.77 15.86
CA LEU A 271 5.23 5.61 16.09
C LEU A 271 4.37 5.68 14.83
N TRP A 272 3.05 5.61 15.00
CA TRP A 272 2.07 5.81 13.94
C TRP A 272 1.73 7.28 13.76
N LEU A 273 1.56 7.73 12.52
CA LEU A 273 1.11 9.06 12.12
C LEU A 273 0.30 8.96 10.81
N ALA A 274 -0.69 9.86 10.64
CA ALA A 274 -1.40 10.05 9.38
C ALA A 274 -1.18 11.51 8.88
N PRO A 275 -0.01 11.81 8.29
CA PRO A 275 0.49 13.18 8.16
C PRO A 275 -0.30 14.07 7.19
N PHE A 276 -1.08 13.49 6.28
CA PHE A 276 -1.78 14.24 5.23
C PHE A 276 -3.29 14.37 5.47
N VAL A 277 -3.76 13.99 6.65
CA VAL A 277 -5.17 14.10 7.01
C VAL A 277 -5.33 14.63 8.44
N ALA A 278 -6.48 15.24 8.71
CA ALA A 278 -6.90 15.58 10.05
C ALA A 278 -8.39 15.30 10.23
N GLU A 279 -8.75 14.79 11.41
CA GLU A 279 -10.14 14.52 11.72
C GLU A 279 -10.93 15.79 12.08
N LYS A 280 -12.25 15.72 11.93
CA LYS A 280 -13.15 16.86 12.12
C LYS A 280 -13.10 17.46 13.53
N ASN A 281 -12.86 16.64 14.55
CA ASN A 281 -12.82 17.09 15.95
C ASN A 281 -11.48 17.71 16.37
N SER A 282 -10.45 17.63 15.53
CA SER A 282 -9.12 18.18 15.82
C SER A 282 -9.14 19.72 15.95
N ALA A 283 -8.23 20.25 16.73
CA ALA A 283 -7.97 21.69 16.80
C ALA A 283 -7.48 22.19 15.44
N LEU A 284 -6.65 21.41 14.76
CA LEU A 284 -6.15 21.72 13.42
C LEU A 284 -7.30 21.94 12.43
N TYR A 285 -8.31 21.06 12.43
CA TYR A 285 -9.49 21.23 11.55
C TYR A 285 -10.28 22.49 11.88
N ARG A 286 -10.43 22.82 13.16
CA ARG A 286 -11.21 23.97 13.61
C ARG A 286 -10.51 25.30 13.33
N ASP A 287 -9.21 25.37 13.66
CA ASP A 287 -8.48 26.64 13.76
C ASP A 287 -7.74 27.02 12.45
N HIS A 288 -7.49 26.06 11.57
CA HIS A 288 -6.76 26.23 10.31
C HIS A 288 -7.57 25.78 9.08
N PRO A 289 -8.69 26.46 8.75
CA PRO A 289 -9.54 26.05 7.62
C PRO A 289 -8.82 26.12 6.26
N ASP A 290 -7.83 26.97 6.12
CA ASP A 290 -7.03 27.21 4.92
C ASP A 290 -5.93 26.14 4.69
N TRP A 291 -5.65 25.30 5.68
CA TRP A 291 -4.68 24.20 5.56
C TRP A 291 -5.22 22.98 4.80
N PHE A 292 -6.51 22.95 4.50
CA PHE A 292 -7.18 21.82 3.87
C PHE A 292 -7.33 21.99 2.36
N LEU A 293 -7.39 20.89 1.63
CA LEU A 293 -7.84 20.87 0.25
C LEU A 293 -9.33 21.21 0.19
N TRP A 294 -9.72 21.98 -0.83
CA TRP A 294 -11.11 22.37 -1.08
C TRP A 294 -11.60 21.92 -2.44
N GLU A 295 -12.83 21.42 -2.49
CA GLU A 295 -13.57 21.14 -3.71
C GLU A 295 -14.84 22.00 -3.72
N GLY A 296 -14.81 23.08 -4.49
CA GLY A 296 -15.84 24.10 -4.46
C GLY A 296 -15.90 24.83 -3.12
N LYS A 297 -16.97 24.61 -2.34
CA LYS A 297 -17.17 25.24 -1.01
C LYS A 297 -16.94 24.28 0.16
N GLU A 298 -16.55 23.05 -0.10
CA GLU A 298 -16.39 22.03 0.92
C GLU A 298 -14.92 21.57 1.01
N ARG A 299 -14.46 21.26 2.22
CA ARG A 299 -13.16 20.61 2.41
C ARG A 299 -13.21 19.20 1.85
N VAL A 300 -12.12 18.75 1.27
CA VAL A 300 -12.03 17.43 0.67
C VAL A 300 -12.10 16.35 1.75
N PHE A 301 -13.23 15.64 1.77
CA PHE A 301 -13.44 14.51 2.68
C PHE A 301 -12.58 13.32 2.23
N ALA A 302 -11.68 12.87 3.09
CA ALA A 302 -10.74 11.80 2.79
C ALA A 302 -11.24 10.42 3.26
N GLY A 303 -12.12 10.35 4.26
CA GLY A 303 -12.68 9.10 4.72
C GLY A 303 -13.48 9.21 6.01
N GLY A 304 -14.11 8.10 6.42
CA GLY A 304 -15.06 8.04 7.53
C GLY A 304 -14.48 7.58 8.87
N ASN A 305 -13.17 7.34 8.98
CA ASN A 305 -12.53 6.95 10.23
C ASN A 305 -12.62 8.11 11.24
N TRP A 306 -12.58 7.79 12.52
CA TRP A 306 -12.69 8.74 13.63
C TRP A 306 -13.97 9.58 13.54
N SER A 307 -13.87 10.88 13.62
CA SER A 307 -15.00 11.80 13.41
C SER A 307 -15.24 12.18 11.93
N GLY A 308 -14.64 11.42 10.99
CA GLY A 308 -14.45 11.76 9.59
C GLY A 308 -13.20 12.61 9.40
N HIS A 309 -12.37 12.28 8.41
CA HIS A 309 -11.11 12.96 8.19
C HIS A 309 -11.05 13.63 6.81
N TYR A 310 -10.22 14.67 6.73
CA TYR A 310 -10.13 15.58 5.61
C TYR A 310 -8.68 15.76 5.19
N ALA A 311 -8.46 15.94 3.88
CA ALA A 311 -7.14 16.04 3.29
C ALA A 311 -6.51 17.42 3.51
N LEU A 312 -5.24 17.44 3.94
CA LEU A 312 -4.42 18.65 4.07
C LEU A 312 -3.82 19.05 2.71
N ASP A 313 -3.66 20.35 2.49
CA ASP A 313 -2.92 20.86 1.32
C ASP A 313 -1.42 20.81 1.57
N LEU A 314 -0.76 19.83 0.98
CA LEU A 314 0.71 19.66 1.04
C LEU A 314 1.49 20.91 0.57
N TYR A 315 0.89 21.75 -0.29
CA TYR A 315 1.56 22.95 -0.82
C TYR A 315 1.34 24.20 0.03
N HIS A 316 0.52 24.12 1.08
CA HIS A 316 0.38 25.20 2.05
C HIS A 316 1.66 25.29 2.90
N PRO A 317 2.36 26.46 2.94
CA PRO A 317 3.63 26.57 3.66
C PRO A 317 3.53 26.20 5.14
N GLU A 318 2.48 26.64 5.83
CA GLU A 318 2.29 26.38 7.25
C GLU A 318 1.99 24.89 7.55
N VAL A 319 1.34 24.17 6.64
CA VAL A 319 1.18 22.70 6.74
C VAL A 319 2.54 22.04 6.72
N ARG A 320 3.41 22.42 5.78
CA ARG A 320 4.77 21.88 5.71
C ARG A 320 5.59 22.20 6.95
N ASP A 321 5.48 23.43 7.48
CA ASP A 321 6.18 23.83 8.70
C ASP A 321 5.64 23.12 9.93
N TYR A 322 4.33 22.90 10.01
CA TYR A 322 3.72 22.10 11.06
C TYR A 322 4.24 20.65 11.04
N LEU A 323 4.21 20.01 9.88
CA LEU A 323 4.72 18.64 9.75
C LEU A 323 6.22 18.55 10.08
N ARG A 324 7.05 19.53 9.68
CA ARG A 324 8.45 19.58 10.12
C ARG A 324 8.57 19.58 11.64
N LYS A 325 7.81 20.44 12.33
CA LYS A 325 7.81 20.48 13.80
C LYS A 325 7.41 19.14 14.42
N VAL A 326 6.40 18.45 13.85
CA VAL A 326 5.95 17.14 14.33
C VAL A 326 7.06 16.10 14.22
N PHE A 327 7.65 15.96 13.03
CA PHE A 327 8.69 14.96 12.81
C PHE A 327 9.98 15.28 13.57
N ASP A 328 10.40 16.53 13.62
CA ASP A 328 11.56 16.96 14.41
C ASP A 328 11.36 16.66 15.90
N HIS A 329 10.16 16.91 16.44
CA HIS A 329 9.81 16.60 17.82
C HIS A 329 9.97 15.09 18.11
N TYR A 330 9.32 14.22 17.35
CA TYR A 330 9.36 12.79 17.61
C TYR A 330 10.72 12.13 17.29
N ARG A 331 11.45 12.64 16.31
CA ARG A 331 12.84 12.24 16.06
C ARG A 331 13.76 12.65 17.19
N ALA A 332 13.61 13.88 17.70
CA ALA A 332 14.39 14.36 18.84
C ALA A 332 14.10 13.59 20.14
N MET A 333 12.85 13.13 20.34
CA MET A 333 12.50 12.19 21.41
C MET A 333 13.22 10.86 21.25
N GLY A 334 13.47 10.39 20.02
CA GLY A 334 14.21 9.17 19.71
C GLY A 334 13.41 8.06 19.06
N PHE A 335 12.26 8.35 18.45
CA PHE A 335 11.59 7.41 17.55
C PHE A 335 12.43 7.20 16.29
N THR A 336 12.56 5.95 15.86
CA THR A 336 13.42 5.51 14.75
C THR A 336 12.67 4.85 13.61
N LEU A 337 11.38 4.60 13.79
CA LEU A 337 10.46 4.10 12.77
C LEU A 337 9.18 4.93 12.82
N PHE A 338 8.70 5.35 11.65
CA PHE A 338 7.37 5.95 11.50
C PHE A 338 6.51 5.09 10.59
N LYS A 339 5.40 4.55 11.13
CA LYS A 339 4.31 4.02 10.32
C LYS A 339 3.47 5.21 9.86
N LEU A 340 3.55 5.52 8.56
CA LEU A 340 2.88 6.65 7.95
C LEU A 340 1.67 6.16 7.15
N ASP A 341 0.48 6.55 7.61
CA ASP A 341 -0.77 6.00 7.15
C ASP A 341 -1.64 7.04 6.42
N PHE A 342 -2.68 6.59 5.72
CA PHE A 342 -3.60 7.44 4.95
C PHE A 342 -2.87 8.37 3.96
N LEU A 343 -1.74 7.91 3.41
CA LEU A 343 -0.86 8.73 2.57
C LEU A 343 -1.52 9.20 1.27
N TYR A 344 -2.53 8.49 0.77
CA TYR A 344 -3.33 8.91 -0.37
C TYR A 344 -3.97 10.30 -0.18
N GLY A 345 -4.12 10.76 1.06
CA GLY A 345 -4.66 12.08 1.39
C GLY A 345 -3.92 13.21 0.69
N ALA A 346 -2.62 13.07 0.44
CA ALA A 346 -1.79 14.10 -0.21
C ALA A 346 -2.22 14.40 -1.66
N CYS A 347 -2.73 13.40 -2.39
CA CYS A 347 -2.99 13.51 -3.84
C CYS A 347 -4.48 13.42 -4.20
N MET A 348 -5.38 13.77 -3.28
CA MET A 348 -6.82 13.65 -3.51
C MET A 348 -7.37 14.63 -4.55
N CYS A 349 -6.72 15.74 -4.76
CA CYS A 349 -7.08 16.73 -5.78
C CYS A 349 -5.91 16.94 -6.73
N PRO A 350 -6.15 16.96 -8.06
CA PRO A 350 -5.14 17.39 -9.01
C PRO A 350 -4.91 18.90 -8.90
N ARG A 351 -3.76 19.35 -9.41
CA ARG A 351 -3.46 20.78 -9.57
C ARG A 351 -3.38 21.11 -11.06
N PRO A 352 -3.57 22.37 -11.45
CA PRO A 352 -3.47 22.75 -12.86
C PRO A 352 -2.11 22.39 -13.50
N ASP A 353 -1.04 22.46 -12.73
CA ASP A 353 0.34 22.24 -13.16
C ASP A 353 0.86 20.82 -12.86
N LYS A 354 0.07 19.96 -12.20
CA LYS A 354 0.52 18.64 -11.74
C LYS A 354 -0.58 17.59 -11.78
N THR A 355 -0.21 16.40 -12.18
CA THR A 355 -1.03 15.21 -11.99
C THR A 355 -1.02 14.76 -10.51
N GLN A 356 -1.94 13.90 -10.15
CA GLN A 356 -1.96 13.32 -8.79
C GLN A 356 -0.75 12.42 -8.52
N GLY A 357 -0.17 11.78 -9.54
CA GLY A 357 1.07 11.01 -9.42
C GLY A 357 2.27 11.89 -9.11
N GLU A 358 2.39 13.06 -9.79
CA GLU A 358 3.43 14.05 -9.49
C GLU A 358 3.30 14.57 -8.06
N ILE A 359 2.08 14.90 -7.63
CA ILE A 359 1.81 15.35 -6.24
C ILE A 359 2.20 14.27 -5.24
N MET A 360 1.85 13.01 -5.49
CA MET A 360 2.16 11.92 -4.57
C MET A 360 3.65 11.61 -4.51
N ALA A 361 4.36 11.71 -5.63
CA ALA A 361 5.81 11.56 -5.67
C ALA A 361 6.50 12.63 -4.80
N GLU A 362 6.10 13.91 -4.96
CA GLU A 362 6.61 15.02 -4.15
C GLU A 362 6.24 14.86 -2.67
N ALA A 363 5.05 14.34 -2.36
CA ALA A 363 4.63 14.04 -0.99
C ALA A 363 5.54 12.99 -0.32
N MET A 364 5.86 11.93 -1.05
CA MET A 364 6.75 10.88 -0.54
C MET A 364 8.19 11.36 -0.38
N ASP A 365 8.68 12.19 -1.31
CA ASP A 365 10.01 12.81 -1.20
C ASP A 365 10.08 13.78 0.00
N PHE A 366 9.01 14.54 0.24
CA PHE A 366 8.90 15.38 1.44
C PHE A 366 8.88 14.57 2.74
N LEU A 367 8.13 13.47 2.82
CA LEU A 367 8.16 12.60 3.98
C LEU A 367 9.56 12.00 4.21
N ARG A 368 10.26 11.64 3.14
CA ARG A 368 11.64 11.15 3.28
C ARG A 368 12.57 12.22 3.87
N GLU A 369 12.42 13.49 3.43
CA GLU A 369 13.12 14.63 4.01
C GLU A 369 12.81 14.76 5.51
N LEU A 370 11.53 14.72 5.89
CA LEU A 370 11.08 14.87 7.28
C LEU A 370 11.59 13.75 8.20
N CYS A 371 11.56 12.53 7.72
CA CYS A 371 11.97 11.36 8.51
C CYS A 371 13.51 11.29 8.69
N GLY A 372 14.30 11.92 7.79
CA GLY A 372 15.76 11.85 7.85
C GLY A 372 16.26 10.42 7.89
N ASP A 373 17.00 10.03 8.94
CA ASP A 373 17.53 8.67 9.11
C ASP A 373 16.52 7.67 9.70
N ALA A 374 15.35 8.12 10.17
CA ALA A 374 14.31 7.23 10.64
C ALA A 374 13.69 6.46 9.47
N ARG A 375 13.32 5.21 9.72
CA ARG A 375 12.68 4.35 8.73
C ARG A 375 11.22 4.70 8.54
N ILE A 376 10.73 4.51 7.32
CA ILE A 376 9.32 4.69 6.98
C ILE A 376 8.70 3.32 6.70
N LEU A 377 7.56 3.04 7.34
CA LEU A 377 6.61 2.01 6.97
C LEU A 377 5.40 2.72 6.34
N GLY A 378 5.32 2.69 5.00
CA GLY A 378 4.24 3.34 4.26
C GLY A 378 2.95 2.52 4.31
N CYS A 379 1.82 3.19 4.53
CA CYS A 379 0.49 2.57 4.58
C CYS A 379 -0.54 3.50 3.92
N GLY A 380 -1.61 2.95 3.32
CA GLY A 380 -2.58 3.78 2.60
C GLY A 380 -1.97 4.62 1.47
N VAL A 381 -0.97 4.10 0.78
CA VAL A 381 -0.20 4.80 -0.25
C VAL A 381 -0.53 4.26 -1.63
N PRO A 382 -0.73 5.11 -2.67
CA PRO A 382 -0.64 4.68 -4.06
C PRO A 382 0.68 3.95 -4.27
N LEU A 383 0.59 2.64 -4.52
CA LEU A 383 1.69 1.71 -4.20
C LEU A 383 3.02 2.05 -4.88
N ALA A 384 2.96 2.43 -6.17
CA ALA A 384 4.17 2.75 -6.94
C ALA A 384 4.88 4.02 -6.46
N SER A 385 4.17 4.94 -5.80
CA SER A 385 4.79 6.15 -5.24
C SER A 385 5.71 5.85 -4.04
N ALA A 386 5.58 4.67 -3.44
CA ALA A 386 6.45 4.18 -2.36
C ALA A 386 7.74 3.53 -2.89
N PHE A 387 7.83 3.15 -4.18
CA PHE A 387 8.96 2.42 -4.76
C PHE A 387 10.27 3.18 -4.61
N GLY A 388 11.21 2.63 -3.83
CA GLY A 388 12.51 3.22 -3.56
C GLY A 388 12.50 4.46 -2.65
N ARG A 389 11.35 4.78 -2.00
CA ARG A 389 11.20 5.94 -1.10
C ARG A 389 10.98 5.57 0.36
N VAL A 390 10.55 4.34 0.62
CA VAL A 390 10.32 3.81 1.96
C VAL A 390 11.08 2.51 2.17
N GLU A 391 11.46 2.22 3.40
CA GLU A 391 12.10 0.96 3.76
C GLU A 391 11.11 -0.19 3.78
N TYR A 392 9.93 0.06 4.34
CA TYR A 392 8.84 -0.92 4.49
C TYR A 392 7.55 -0.36 3.92
N CYS A 393 6.70 -1.21 3.37
CA CYS A 393 5.38 -0.80 2.90
C CYS A 393 4.35 -1.90 3.14
N ARG A 394 3.20 -1.51 3.67
CA ARG A 394 1.99 -2.35 3.70
C ARG A 394 1.61 -2.74 2.28
N ILE A 395 1.28 -4.01 2.07
CA ILE A 395 0.94 -4.57 0.76
C ILE A 395 -0.47 -5.15 0.69
N GLY A 396 -1.23 -5.07 1.74
CA GLY A 396 -2.60 -5.56 1.84
C GLY A 396 -3.49 -4.66 2.69
N PRO A 397 -4.82 -4.88 2.65
CA PRO A 397 -5.74 -4.25 3.57
C PRO A 397 -5.42 -4.69 5.00
N ASP A 398 -6.00 -4.03 5.97
CA ASP A 398 -5.95 -4.47 7.36
C ASP A 398 -6.46 -5.91 7.50
N MET A 399 -5.74 -6.72 8.27
CA MET A 399 -6.26 -8.02 8.67
C MET A 399 -7.55 -7.81 9.49
N SER A 400 -8.37 -8.83 9.60
CA SER A 400 -9.59 -8.78 10.39
C SER A 400 -9.58 -9.84 11.48
N LEU A 401 -10.31 -9.56 12.58
CA LEU A 401 -10.62 -10.56 13.61
C LEU A 401 -11.56 -11.66 13.07
N SER A 402 -12.02 -11.54 11.83
CA SER A 402 -12.76 -12.55 11.07
C SER A 402 -12.01 -12.94 9.79
N TYR A 403 -12.28 -14.15 9.28
CA TYR A 403 -11.52 -14.66 8.12
C TYR A 403 -11.80 -13.89 6.84
N ASP A 404 -13.07 -13.64 6.54
CA ASP A 404 -13.47 -12.89 5.34
C ASP A 404 -14.18 -11.59 5.74
N ASP A 405 -14.36 -10.71 4.79
CA ASP A 405 -15.06 -9.45 5.01
C ASP A 405 -16.54 -9.66 5.37
N LYS A 406 -17.12 -8.66 6.01
CA LYS A 406 -18.55 -8.66 6.36
C LYS A 406 -19.41 -8.36 5.12
N ALA A 407 -20.60 -8.94 5.05
CA ALA A 407 -21.48 -8.85 3.88
C ALA A 407 -21.78 -7.41 3.43
N PHE A 408 -21.93 -6.46 4.35
CA PHE A 408 -22.21 -5.07 4.01
C PHE A 408 -21.02 -4.39 3.32
N MET A 409 -19.77 -4.77 3.66
CA MET A 409 -18.57 -4.23 3.03
C MET A 409 -18.46 -4.67 1.57
N ARG A 410 -18.98 -5.86 1.23
CA ARG A 410 -18.99 -6.37 -0.15
C ARG A 410 -19.84 -5.53 -1.10
N LEU A 411 -20.77 -4.76 -0.56
CA LEU A 411 -21.65 -3.91 -1.37
C LEU A 411 -21.02 -2.55 -1.68
N PHE A 412 -20.12 -2.06 -0.82
CA PHE A 412 -19.72 -0.66 -0.82
C PHE A 412 -18.21 -0.43 -0.97
N HIS A 413 -17.36 -1.45 -0.77
CA HIS A 413 -15.93 -1.25 -0.64
C HIS A 413 -15.07 -2.19 -1.50
N ASN A 414 -13.99 -1.66 -2.08
CA ASN A 414 -12.88 -2.44 -2.62
C ASN A 414 -11.84 -2.75 -1.54
N GLU A 415 -11.57 -1.80 -0.66
CA GLU A 415 -10.75 -2.03 0.53
C GLU A 415 -11.65 -2.46 1.68
N ARG A 416 -11.33 -3.58 2.26
CA ARG A 416 -12.13 -4.20 3.32
C ARG A 416 -11.20 -4.97 4.25
N PRO A 417 -11.15 -4.65 5.54
CA PRO A 417 -10.41 -5.46 6.51
C PRO A 417 -10.82 -6.94 6.40
N SER A 418 -9.86 -7.79 6.08
CA SER A 418 -10.10 -9.21 5.84
C SER A 418 -8.79 -10.00 5.90
N THR A 419 -8.75 -11.03 6.74
CA THR A 419 -7.60 -11.93 6.84
C THR A 419 -7.32 -12.65 5.52
N LEU A 420 -8.36 -13.08 4.80
CA LEU A 420 -8.24 -13.70 3.48
C LEU A 420 -7.63 -12.74 2.45
N HIS A 421 -8.07 -11.47 2.45
CA HIS A 421 -7.56 -10.49 1.50
C HIS A 421 -6.09 -10.16 1.78
N THR A 422 -5.73 -9.99 3.05
CA THR A 422 -4.35 -9.77 3.48
C THR A 422 -3.45 -10.93 3.06
N GLN A 423 -3.85 -12.19 3.34
CA GLN A 423 -3.10 -13.37 2.91
C GLN A 423 -2.88 -13.41 1.39
N ARG A 424 -3.93 -13.18 0.60
CA ARG A 424 -3.83 -13.18 -0.87
C ARG A 424 -2.95 -12.06 -1.40
N ASN A 425 -3.08 -10.85 -0.86
CA ASN A 425 -2.21 -9.75 -1.25
C ASN A 425 -0.75 -10.04 -0.90
N THR A 426 -0.49 -10.63 0.25
CA THR A 426 0.87 -11.02 0.68
C THR A 426 1.49 -12.01 -0.30
N VAL A 427 0.74 -13.03 -0.72
CA VAL A 427 1.20 -14.01 -1.71
C VAL A 427 1.40 -13.36 -3.09
N PHE A 428 0.43 -12.56 -3.59
CA PHE A 428 0.42 -12.09 -4.98
C PHE A 428 1.10 -10.73 -5.19
N ARG A 429 1.58 -10.07 -4.12
CA ARG A 429 2.48 -8.91 -4.17
C ARG A 429 3.89 -9.24 -3.64
N ARG A 430 4.21 -10.51 -3.40
CA ARG A 430 5.54 -10.94 -2.92
C ARG A 430 6.70 -10.47 -3.79
N GLN A 431 6.45 -10.31 -5.10
CA GLN A 431 7.46 -9.88 -6.07
C GLN A 431 8.00 -8.47 -5.80
N LEU A 432 7.31 -7.67 -5.01
CA LEU A 432 7.74 -6.32 -4.64
C LEU A 432 8.79 -6.34 -3.53
N ASP A 433 8.86 -7.43 -2.73
CA ASP A 433 9.80 -7.53 -1.62
C ASP A 433 11.25 -7.47 -2.12
N GLY A 434 12.02 -6.58 -1.53
CA GLY A 434 13.43 -6.36 -1.89
C GLY A 434 13.67 -5.67 -3.24
N ARG A 435 12.64 -5.46 -4.06
CA ARG A 435 12.70 -4.71 -5.32
C ARG A 435 12.20 -3.28 -5.17
N ALA A 436 11.02 -3.13 -4.60
CA ALA A 436 10.35 -1.85 -4.39
C ALA A 436 10.64 -1.27 -3.00
N PHE A 437 10.51 -2.12 -2.01
CA PHE A 437 10.66 -1.91 -0.57
C PHE A 437 10.69 -3.28 0.11
N ARG A 438 10.64 -3.34 1.45
CA ARG A 438 10.38 -4.56 2.21
C ARG A 438 8.89 -4.67 2.51
N ASN A 439 8.29 -5.83 2.20
CA ASN A 439 6.86 -6.06 2.33
C ASN A 439 6.41 -6.14 3.79
N ASP A 440 5.39 -5.35 4.14
CA ASP A 440 4.62 -5.49 5.36
C ASP A 440 3.27 -6.17 5.05
N PRO A 441 3.08 -7.42 5.45
CA PRO A 441 1.83 -8.15 5.24
C PRO A 441 0.74 -7.84 6.28
N ASP A 442 0.96 -6.86 7.17
CA ASP A 442 0.21 -6.67 8.40
C ASP A 442 0.55 -7.70 9.49
N VAL A 443 -0.24 -7.79 10.54
CA VAL A 443 0.07 -8.61 11.71
C VAL A 443 -0.43 -10.04 11.58
N PHE A 444 0.10 -10.91 12.43
CA PHE A 444 -0.52 -12.18 12.79
C PHE A 444 -0.99 -12.15 14.25
N LEU A 445 -1.99 -12.98 14.57
CA LEU A 445 -2.55 -13.14 15.92
C LEU A 445 -2.53 -14.62 16.31
N LEU A 446 -2.07 -14.91 17.54
CA LEU A 446 -2.10 -16.27 18.12
C LEU A 446 -3.06 -16.37 19.30
N ARG A 447 -3.66 -15.26 19.77
CA ARG A 447 -4.63 -15.23 20.86
C ARG A 447 -5.89 -16.05 20.55
N GLU A 448 -6.57 -16.51 21.59
CA GLU A 448 -7.84 -17.23 21.47
C GLU A 448 -9.05 -16.30 21.57
N GLU A 449 -8.92 -15.24 22.35
CA GLU A 449 -10.00 -14.29 22.65
C GLU A 449 -10.12 -13.23 21.55
N ASN A 450 -11.31 -12.64 21.46
CA ASN A 450 -11.63 -11.52 20.56
C ASN A 450 -11.26 -11.78 19.09
N THR A 451 -11.41 -13.03 18.63
CA THR A 451 -11.22 -13.39 17.23
C THR A 451 -12.14 -14.56 16.87
N SER A 452 -12.63 -14.57 15.64
CA SER A 452 -13.38 -15.71 15.08
C SER A 452 -12.53 -16.59 14.16
N LEU A 453 -11.24 -16.32 14.06
CA LEU A 453 -10.31 -17.12 13.26
C LEU A 453 -10.09 -18.49 13.89
N THR A 454 -10.18 -19.54 13.08
CA THR A 454 -9.79 -20.90 13.50
C THR A 454 -8.27 -20.99 13.70
N GLN A 455 -7.83 -22.03 14.41
CA GLN A 455 -6.38 -22.29 14.61
C GLN A 455 -5.65 -22.45 13.28
N GLU A 456 -6.28 -23.14 12.32
CA GLU A 456 -5.72 -23.31 10.98
C GLU A 456 -5.57 -21.97 10.23
N GLN A 457 -6.58 -21.10 10.31
CA GLN A 457 -6.55 -19.78 9.68
C GLN A 457 -5.47 -18.88 10.31
N LYS A 458 -5.33 -18.87 11.65
CA LYS A 458 -4.26 -18.16 12.36
C LYS A 458 -2.88 -18.69 11.97
N HIS A 459 -2.72 -20.02 11.93
CA HIS A 459 -1.47 -20.64 11.52
C HIS A 459 -1.12 -20.31 10.07
N THR A 460 -2.06 -20.42 9.14
CA THR A 460 -1.84 -20.09 7.72
C THR A 460 -1.46 -18.61 7.57
N LEU A 461 -2.15 -17.68 8.25
CA LEU A 461 -1.80 -16.26 8.24
C LEU A 461 -0.35 -16.04 8.71
N ALA A 462 0.00 -16.59 9.87
CA ALA A 462 1.34 -16.43 10.44
C ALA A 462 2.45 -17.00 9.53
N VAL A 463 2.22 -18.17 8.92
CA VAL A 463 3.18 -18.79 7.98
C VAL A 463 3.28 -17.98 6.68
N VAL A 464 2.16 -17.49 6.13
CA VAL A 464 2.16 -16.62 4.95
C VAL A 464 2.94 -15.34 5.23
N ASN A 465 2.71 -14.70 6.39
CA ASN A 465 3.42 -13.49 6.78
C ASN A 465 4.93 -13.75 6.96
N ALA A 466 5.31 -14.87 7.57
CA ALA A 466 6.71 -15.23 7.77
C ALA A 466 7.44 -15.54 6.46
N LEU A 467 6.80 -16.25 5.51
CA LEU A 467 7.45 -16.66 4.25
C LEU A 467 7.52 -15.54 3.20
N PHE A 468 6.52 -14.64 3.16
CA PHE A 468 6.39 -13.65 2.09
C PHE A 468 6.50 -12.20 2.54
N GLY A 469 6.55 -11.97 3.87
CA GLY A 469 6.73 -10.65 4.46
C GLY A 469 8.14 -10.45 4.98
N SER A 470 8.62 -9.22 4.89
CA SER A 470 9.86 -8.78 5.53
C SER A 470 9.62 -8.09 6.88
N VAL A 471 8.36 -7.70 7.16
CA VAL A 471 7.89 -7.24 8.48
C VAL A 471 7.03 -8.35 9.07
N LEU A 472 7.40 -8.85 10.24
CA LEU A 472 6.67 -9.91 10.95
C LEU A 472 6.23 -9.39 12.32
N PHE A 473 5.09 -8.72 12.34
CA PHE A 473 4.52 -8.13 13.55
C PHE A 473 3.41 -8.99 14.14
N GLY A 474 3.45 -9.15 15.48
CA GLY A 474 2.30 -9.60 16.24
C GLY A 474 1.61 -8.43 16.92
N SER A 475 0.32 -8.59 17.22
CA SER A 475 -0.48 -7.58 17.91
C SER A 475 -1.38 -8.25 18.97
N ASP A 476 -0.77 -9.08 19.80
CA ASP A 476 -1.39 -9.74 20.94
C ASP A 476 -0.77 -9.23 22.26
N ASP A 477 -1.45 -9.44 23.38
CA ASP A 477 -0.79 -9.39 24.68
C ASP A 477 0.11 -10.63 24.85
N PHE A 478 1.40 -10.48 24.52
CA PHE A 478 2.39 -11.55 24.60
C PHE A 478 2.60 -12.09 26.02
N GLY A 479 2.23 -11.31 27.05
CA GLY A 479 2.25 -11.76 28.44
C GLY A 479 1.30 -12.93 28.72
N THR A 480 0.30 -13.11 27.87
CA THR A 480 -0.66 -14.23 27.95
C THR A 480 -0.22 -15.49 27.21
N TYR A 481 0.93 -15.46 26.52
CA TYR A 481 1.38 -16.60 25.74
C TYR A 481 1.87 -17.75 26.61
N ASP A 482 1.29 -18.92 26.41
CA ASP A 482 1.82 -20.18 26.93
C ASP A 482 3.09 -20.62 26.16
N GLU A 483 3.76 -21.66 26.64
CA GLU A 483 4.99 -22.16 26.02
C GLU A 483 4.78 -22.63 24.56
N LYS A 484 3.58 -23.08 24.21
CA LYS A 484 3.26 -23.50 22.84
C LYS A 484 3.24 -22.30 21.90
N LYS A 485 2.57 -21.19 22.28
CA LYS A 485 2.54 -19.95 21.51
C LYS A 485 3.92 -19.29 21.44
N LYS A 486 4.68 -19.28 22.53
CA LYS A 486 6.06 -18.78 22.53
C LYS A 486 6.98 -19.57 21.59
N ASN A 487 6.87 -20.90 21.58
CA ASN A 487 7.62 -21.74 20.66
C ASN A 487 7.19 -21.53 19.20
N LEU A 488 5.89 -21.35 18.95
CA LEU A 488 5.40 -21.03 17.61
C LEU A 488 5.93 -19.67 17.14
N PHE A 489 5.89 -18.64 18.00
CA PHE A 489 6.46 -17.33 17.68
C PHE A 489 7.95 -17.43 17.28
N ARG A 490 8.75 -18.19 18.07
CA ARG A 490 10.15 -18.45 17.73
C ARG A 490 10.31 -19.14 16.38
N ALA A 491 9.49 -20.16 16.10
CA ALA A 491 9.52 -20.87 14.81
C ALA A 491 9.17 -19.95 13.63
N LEU A 492 8.23 -19.03 13.80
CA LEU A 492 7.87 -18.04 12.77
C LEU A 492 9.03 -17.05 12.51
N CYS A 493 9.72 -16.61 13.55
CA CYS A 493 10.91 -15.75 13.40
C CYS A 493 12.06 -16.46 12.68
N GLU A 494 12.23 -17.78 12.89
CA GLU A 494 13.20 -18.57 12.13
C GLU A 494 12.73 -18.78 10.67
N LEU A 495 11.44 -19.06 10.47
CA LEU A 495 10.87 -19.24 9.15
C LEU A 495 10.99 -17.97 8.28
N GLN A 496 10.90 -16.76 8.88
CA GLN A 496 11.12 -15.49 8.16
C GLN A 496 12.53 -15.39 7.54
N LYS A 497 13.51 -16.11 8.07
CA LYS A 497 14.88 -16.14 7.55
C LYS A 497 15.07 -17.14 6.40
N ALA A 498 14.03 -17.93 6.08
CA ALA A 498 14.09 -18.92 5.03
C ALA A 498 14.21 -18.28 3.65
N GLU A 499 14.97 -18.91 2.78
CA GLU A 499 15.09 -18.52 1.37
C GLU A 499 13.98 -19.18 0.56
N LEU A 500 13.18 -18.39 -0.14
CA LEU A 500 12.18 -18.91 -1.09
C LEU A 500 12.88 -19.51 -2.30
N VAL A 501 12.60 -20.77 -2.61
CA VAL A 501 13.14 -21.50 -3.77
C VAL A 501 12.16 -21.43 -4.93
N SER A 502 10.90 -21.77 -4.71
CA SER A 502 9.83 -21.64 -5.71
C SER A 502 8.47 -21.38 -5.06
N VAL A 503 7.61 -20.72 -5.82
CA VAL A 503 6.20 -20.49 -5.46
C VAL A 503 5.34 -20.89 -6.65
N GLU A 504 4.48 -21.88 -6.45
CA GLU A 504 3.61 -22.43 -7.50
C GLU A 504 2.13 -22.19 -7.13
N PRO A 505 1.54 -21.07 -7.58
CA PRO A 505 0.14 -20.82 -7.33
C PRO A 505 -0.72 -21.71 -8.22
N GLY A 506 -1.67 -22.42 -7.62
CA GLY A 506 -2.70 -23.17 -8.32
C GLY A 506 -3.72 -22.29 -9.05
N VAL A 507 -4.81 -22.89 -9.47
CA VAL A 507 -5.91 -22.16 -10.14
C VAL A 507 -6.72 -21.37 -9.09
N PRO A 508 -6.97 -20.08 -9.32
CA PRO A 508 -7.73 -19.25 -8.39
C PRO A 508 -9.21 -19.63 -8.35
N GLY A 509 -9.75 -19.71 -7.13
CA GLY A 509 -11.15 -20.06 -6.86
C GLY A 509 -11.64 -19.40 -5.59
N LYS A 510 -12.62 -20.03 -4.92
CA LYS A 510 -13.05 -19.66 -3.58
C LYS A 510 -11.86 -19.77 -2.60
N THR A 511 -11.06 -20.81 -2.78
CA THR A 511 -9.75 -21.00 -2.18
C THR A 511 -8.72 -21.22 -3.29
N GLN A 512 -7.47 -20.92 -3.01
CA GLN A 512 -6.36 -21.17 -3.93
C GLN A 512 -5.22 -21.85 -3.17
N THR A 513 -4.74 -22.97 -3.71
CA THR A 513 -3.60 -23.69 -3.14
C THR A 513 -2.31 -23.09 -3.68
N ILE A 514 -1.35 -22.82 -2.79
CA ILE A 514 -0.02 -22.33 -3.12
C ILE A 514 0.98 -23.39 -2.62
N VAL A 515 1.80 -23.92 -3.50
CA VAL A 515 2.91 -24.82 -3.14
C VAL A 515 4.16 -23.97 -3.05
N VAL A 516 4.83 -23.99 -1.90
CA VAL A 516 6.02 -23.18 -1.65
C VAL A 516 7.18 -24.12 -1.29
N ALA A 517 8.25 -24.08 -2.08
CA ALA A 517 9.53 -24.65 -1.71
C ALA A 517 10.41 -23.55 -1.11
N TYR A 518 11.02 -23.82 0.02
CA TYR A 518 11.88 -22.89 0.75
C TYR A 518 13.04 -23.62 1.41
N ARG A 519 14.14 -22.92 1.67
CA ARG A 519 15.31 -23.45 2.34
C ARG A 519 15.43 -22.83 3.73
N GLU A 520 15.41 -23.68 4.75
CA GLU A 520 15.55 -23.30 6.15
C GLU A 520 16.72 -24.09 6.76
N ALA A 521 17.65 -23.38 7.39
CA ALA A 521 18.86 -23.96 7.96
C ALA A 521 19.65 -24.89 7.00
N GLY A 522 19.60 -24.59 5.69
CA GLY A 522 20.30 -25.38 4.65
C GLY A 522 19.49 -26.56 4.10
N GLU A 523 18.35 -26.89 4.68
CA GLU A 523 17.45 -27.95 4.23
C GLU A 523 16.32 -27.37 3.35
N GLU A 524 16.07 -28.00 2.20
CA GLU A 524 14.93 -27.66 1.35
C GLU A 524 13.67 -28.34 1.85
N LYS A 525 12.63 -27.55 2.06
CA LYS A 525 11.32 -27.97 2.56
C LYS A 525 10.22 -27.50 1.61
N THR A 526 9.11 -28.22 1.62
CA THR A 526 7.93 -27.84 0.84
C THR A 526 6.71 -27.76 1.75
N ILE A 527 5.95 -26.66 1.61
CA ILE A 527 4.67 -26.47 2.29
C ILE A 527 3.57 -26.21 1.27
N ARG A 528 2.37 -26.65 1.61
CA ARG A 528 1.16 -26.39 0.84
C ARG A 528 0.23 -25.51 1.67
N LEU A 529 -0.02 -24.30 1.18
CA LEU A 529 -0.87 -23.31 1.82
C LEU A 529 -2.20 -23.20 1.06
N THR A 530 -3.28 -22.90 1.76
CA THR A 530 -4.59 -22.61 1.16
C THR A 530 -5.03 -21.21 1.58
N VAL A 531 -5.17 -20.32 0.60
CA VAL A 531 -5.56 -18.93 0.77
C VAL A 531 -6.84 -18.59 0.04
#